data_d6d4bedee34ac1c1d3cf6e1275fc7cdf
#
_entry.id   d6d4bedee34ac1c1d3cf6e1275fc7cdf
#
_cell.length_a   1.000
_cell.length_b   1.000
_cell.length_c   1.000
_cell.angle_alpha   90.00
_cell.angle_beta   90.00
_cell.angle_gamma   90.00
#
_symmetry.space_group_name_H-M   'P 1'
#
loop_
_entity.id
_entity.type
_entity.pdbx_description
1 polymer ?
#
loop_
_entity_poly.entity_id
_entity_poly.type
_entity_poly.pdbx_seq_one_letter_code
_entity_poly.pdbx_strand_id
1 'polypeptide(L)'
;MNIVLFTHPAFLGLRSMDHFAQMLHDEFARRGHRVSLRRPEAIVRKLVDRGRFAKWAGYVDQYLLFPRRMRADMRGDPADTLYVFCDQALGPWVPRAARRPHVVHCHDLLALRSALGDIPENPTSWTGRVYQRYIRAGFRHGRHFISDSERSRSELHTFGGIPAGLSEAVLLGLNHPFQPLVPAVARARLAAAGLPADERGCLLHVGGGQWYKNPVGVVRLYAAYASATLAAGGEPLPLWMVSPPPDARLSAALACVPSAGDVRFFQGLRPDLLEALYSHAQLLLFPSLAEGFGWPILEGMACGCPVLTTGEAPMTEVGGDVATYLPRLAHGADVAAWAGQGARVIAELLQRGPMARAVAARAGLDRAARFSADAVIEHYLSLYRRVLELEQPAVHARDVHDSQRVA
;
A
#
# COMPACT_ATOMS: atom_id res chain seq x y z
N MET A 1 7.12 -26.29 -0.29
CA MET A 1 5.78 -26.15 -0.90
C MET A 1 5.93 -25.81 -2.37
N ASN A 2 4.93 -26.20 -3.20
CA ASN A 2 4.78 -25.70 -4.56
C ASN A 2 3.79 -24.54 -4.52
N ILE A 3 4.22 -23.34 -4.94
CA ILE A 3 3.44 -22.09 -4.83
C ILE A 3 3.33 -21.45 -6.21
N VAL A 4 2.12 -21.14 -6.63
CA VAL A 4 1.83 -20.39 -7.84
C VAL A 4 1.25 -19.03 -7.47
N LEU A 5 1.97 -17.96 -7.76
CA LEU A 5 1.54 -16.60 -7.53
C LEU A 5 0.84 -16.05 -8.78
N PHE A 6 -0.44 -15.71 -8.67
CA PHE A 6 -1.17 -14.98 -9.70
C PHE A 6 -1.05 -13.48 -9.46
N THR A 7 -0.62 -12.74 -10.50
CA THR A 7 -0.46 -11.29 -10.43
C THR A 7 -1.05 -10.59 -11.65
N HIS A 8 -1.11 -9.27 -11.59
CA HIS A 8 -1.64 -8.45 -12.67
C HIS A 8 -0.79 -8.55 -13.94
N PRO A 9 -1.40 -8.34 -15.14
CA PRO A 9 -0.64 -8.26 -16.37
C PRO A 9 0.27 -7.03 -16.37
N ALA A 10 1.51 -7.20 -16.83
CA ALA A 10 2.52 -6.13 -16.84
C ALA A 10 2.07 -4.87 -17.62
N PHE A 11 1.20 -5.04 -18.63
CA PHE A 11 0.71 -3.92 -19.44
C PHE A 11 -0.26 -2.97 -18.71
N LEU A 12 -0.68 -3.27 -17.47
CA LEU A 12 -1.43 -2.35 -16.63
C LEU A 12 -0.52 -1.36 -15.89
N GLY A 13 0.77 -1.65 -15.77
CA GLY A 13 1.74 -0.77 -15.12
C GLY A 13 1.52 -0.58 -13.62
N LEU A 14 0.92 -1.55 -12.94
CA LEU A 14 0.65 -1.52 -11.49
C LEU A 14 1.91 -1.87 -10.69
N ARG A 15 2.84 -0.93 -10.63
CA ARG A 15 4.19 -1.14 -10.07
C ARG A 15 4.20 -1.71 -8.65
N SER A 16 3.32 -1.24 -7.77
CA SER A 16 3.24 -1.73 -6.39
C SER A 16 2.86 -3.20 -6.30
N MET A 17 1.90 -3.64 -7.11
CA MET A 17 1.44 -5.03 -7.15
C MET A 17 2.46 -5.96 -7.81
N ASP A 18 3.12 -5.49 -8.87
CA ASP A 18 4.23 -6.23 -9.49
C ASP A 18 5.39 -6.40 -8.50
N HIS A 19 5.72 -5.34 -7.75
CA HIS A 19 6.77 -5.39 -6.72
C HIS A 19 6.41 -6.35 -5.58
N PHE A 20 5.17 -6.30 -5.09
CA PHE A 20 4.68 -7.23 -4.06
C PHE A 20 4.79 -8.70 -4.50
N ALA A 21 4.30 -9.00 -5.70
CA ALA A 21 4.35 -10.37 -6.25
C ALA A 21 5.80 -10.85 -6.45
N GLN A 22 6.71 -9.97 -6.93
CA GLN A 22 8.12 -10.30 -7.09
C GLN A 22 8.81 -10.51 -5.75
N MET A 23 8.54 -9.66 -4.76
CA MET A 23 9.04 -9.82 -3.39
C MET A 23 8.64 -11.19 -2.81
N LEU A 24 7.36 -11.57 -2.92
CA LEU A 24 6.91 -12.89 -2.46
C LEU A 24 7.63 -14.03 -3.19
N HIS A 25 7.77 -13.91 -4.52
CA HIS A 25 8.48 -14.90 -5.33
C HIS A 25 9.90 -15.11 -4.83
N ASP A 26 10.67 -14.02 -4.70
CA ASP A 26 12.09 -14.08 -4.38
C ASP A 26 12.31 -14.56 -2.93
N GLU A 27 11.48 -14.08 -2.00
CA GLU A 27 11.57 -14.45 -0.59
C GLU A 27 11.19 -15.92 -0.33
N PHE A 28 10.17 -16.43 -1.01
CA PHE A 28 9.80 -17.83 -0.87
C PHE A 28 10.81 -18.75 -1.58
N ALA A 29 11.34 -18.36 -2.75
CA ALA A 29 12.37 -19.09 -3.45
C ALA A 29 13.67 -19.14 -2.62
N ARG A 30 14.07 -18.06 -1.98
CA ARG A 30 15.22 -17.98 -1.07
C ARG A 30 15.09 -18.96 0.12
N ARG A 31 13.86 -19.24 0.56
CA ARG A 31 13.54 -20.19 1.64
C ARG A 31 13.33 -21.63 1.14
N GLY A 32 13.70 -21.93 -0.11
CA GLY A 32 13.69 -23.27 -0.67
C GLY A 32 12.33 -23.76 -1.15
N HIS A 33 11.36 -22.86 -1.37
CA HIS A 33 10.08 -23.22 -1.97
C HIS A 33 10.15 -23.18 -3.50
N ARG A 34 9.37 -24.01 -4.18
CA ARG A 34 9.18 -23.94 -5.64
C ARG A 34 8.10 -22.91 -5.94
N VAL A 35 8.50 -21.78 -6.52
CA VAL A 35 7.59 -20.65 -6.78
C VAL A 35 7.54 -20.35 -8.27
N SER A 36 6.36 -20.07 -8.77
CA SER A 36 6.17 -19.56 -10.13
C SER A 36 5.20 -18.40 -10.16
N LEU A 37 5.51 -17.38 -10.99
CA LEU A 37 4.63 -16.25 -11.27
C LEU A 37 3.81 -16.55 -12.53
N ARG A 38 2.50 -16.38 -12.46
CA ARG A 38 1.59 -16.52 -13.60
C ARG A 38 0.74 -15.25 -13.76
N ARG A 39 0.73 -14.72 -14.97
CA ARG A 39 -0.04 -13.50 -15.32
C ARG A 39 -0.48 -13.53 -16.78
N PRO A 40 -1.54 -12.75 -17.13
CA PRO A 40 -1.93 -12.58 -18.52
C PRO A 40 -0.80 -11.98 -19.36
N GLU A 41 -0.56 -12.57 -20.50
CA GLU A 41 0.31 -12.01 -21.52
C GLU A 41 -0.50 -11.11 -22.46
N ALA A 42 0.14 -10.07 -22.99
CA ALA A 42 -0.45 -9.23 -24.02
C ALA A 42 -0.46 -10.00 -25.35
N ILE A 43 -1.57 -10.63 -25.73
CA ILE A 43 -1.77 -11.33 -27.00
C ILE A 43 -2.59 -10.42 -27.93
N VAL A 44 -3.87 -10.21 -27.62
CA VAL A 44 -4.76 -9.31 -28.39
C VAL A 44 -4.35 -7.85 -28.18
N ARG A 45 -3.90 -7.52 -26.97
CA ARG A 45 -3.39 -6.18 -26.62
C ARG A 45 -2.20 -5.75 -27.49
N LYS A 46 -1.34 -6.67 -27.93
CA LYS A 46 -0.25 -6.38 -28.85
C LYS A 46 -0.72 -6.02 -30.27
N LEU A 47 -1.88 -6.55 -30.68
CA LEU A 47 -2.47 -6.27 -31.99
C LEU A 47 -3.17 -4.91 -32.03
N VAL A 48 -3.55 -4.40 -30.84
CA VAL A 48 -4.27 -3.12 -30.66
C VAL A 48 -3.51 -2.28 -29.62
N ASP A 49 -2.31 -1.84 -29.98
CA ASP A 49 -1.36 -1.25 -29.03
C ASP A 49 -1.79 0.12 -28.50
N ARG A 50 -2.53 0.91 -29.28
CA ARG A 50 -2.94 2.29 -28.93
C ARG A 50 -4.41 2.55 -29.21
N GLY A 51 -4.98 3.55 -28.50
CA GLY A 51 -6.33 4.04 -28.71
C GLY A 51 -7.38 3.41 -27.79
N ARG A 52 -8.65 3.80 -28.01
CA ARG A 52 -9.80 3.43 -27.18
C ARG A 52 -10.08 1.92 -27.09
N PHE A 53 -9.64 1.14 -28.06
CA PHE A 53 -9.82 -0.32 -28.10
C PHE A 53 -8.74 -1.09 -27.35
N ALA A 54 -7.61 -0.48 -27.03
CA ALA A 54 -6.51 -1.10 -26.31
C ALA A 54 -6.93 -1.63 -24.93
N LYS A 55 -7.81 -0.93 -24.24
CA LYS A 55 -8.40 -1.37 -22.95
C LYS A 55 -9.23 -2.65 -23.13
N TRP A 56 -10.05 -2.72 -24.16
CA TRP A 56 -10.90 -3.89 -24.45
C TRP A 56 -10.07 -5.09 -24.86
N ALA A 57 -9.03 -4.89 -25.68
CA ALA A 57 -8.07 -5.94 -26.02
C ALA A 57 -7.40 -6.52 -24.77
N GLY A 58 -7.00 -5.67 -23.82
CA GLY A 58 -6.48 -6.12 -22.53
C GLY A 58 -7.51 -6.91 -21.70
N TYR A 59 -8.80 -6.59 -21.77
CA TYR A 59 -9.85 -7.37 -21.12
C TYR A 59 -10.03 -8.75 -21.75
N VAL A 60 -9.88 -8.88 -23.08
CA VAL A 60 -9.88 -10.19 -23.76
C VAL A 60 -8.72 -11.04 -23.25
N ASP A 61 -7.52 -10.47 -23.17
CA ASP A 61 -6.34 -11.20 -22.67
C ASP A 61 -6.57 -11.65 -21.21
N GLN A 62 -7.10 -10.78 -20.34
CA GLN A 62 -7.26 -11.05 -18.89
C GLN A 62 -8.42 -11.99 -18.56
N TYR A 63 -9.58 -11.85 -19.25
CA TYR A 63 -10.82 -12.49 -18.80
C TYR A 63 -11.31 -13.58 -19.76
N LEU A 64 -10.74 -13.68 -20.97
CA LEU A 64 -11.09 -14.72 -21.91
C LEU A 64 -9.93 -15.70 -22.16
N LEU A 65 -8.75 -15.20 -22.51
CA LEU A 65 -7.61 -16.05 -22.88
C LEU A 65 -6.91 -16.63 -21.64
N PHE A 66 -6.54 -15.77 -20.69
CA PHE A 66 -5.82 -16.21 -19.50
C PHE A 66 -6.55 -17.26 -18.65
N PRO A 67 -7.86 -17.16 -18.34
CA PRO A 67 -8.57 -18.20 -17.60
C PRO A 67 -8.60 -19.57 -18.27
N ARG A 68 -8.50 -19.63 -19.62
CA ARG A 68 -8.35 -20.90 -20.36
C ARG A 68 -6.96 -21.49 -20.16
N ARG A 69 -5.92 -20.68 -20.33
CA ARG A 69 -4.52 -21.05 -20.08
C ARG A 69 -4.34 -21.49 -18.62
N MET A 70 -4.81 -20.69 -17.67
CA MET A 70 -4.77 -21.00 -16.24
C MET A 70 -5.33 -22.42 -15.94
N ARG A 71 -6.48 -22.76 -16.51
CA ARG A 71 -7.05 -24.11 -16.34
C ARG A 71 -6.18 -25.21 -16.95
N ALA A 72 -5.55 -24.97 -18.09
CA ALA A 72 -4.66 -25.94 -18.71
C ALA A 72 -3.41 -26.16 -17.86
N ASP A 73 -2.78 -25.09 -17.41
CA ASP A 73 -1.58 -25.12 -16.57
C ASP A 73 -1.86 -25.83 -15.23
N MET A 74 -3.00 -25.53 -14.60
CA MET A 74 -3.41 -26.14 -13.31
C MET A 74 -3.65 -27.65 -13.37
N ARG A 75 -3.91 -28.23 -14.55
CA ARG A 75 -4.04 -29.68 -14.71
C ARG A 75 -2.70 -30.40 -14.59
N GLY A 76 -1.61 -29.72 -14.97
CA GLY A 76 -0.25 -30.25 -14.86
C GLY A 76 0.41 -30.01 -13.51
N ASP A 77 -0.18 -29.14 -12.68
CA ASP A 77 0.40 -28.81 -11.37
C ASP A 77 0.16 -29.97 -10.35
N PRO A 78 1.12 -30.25 -9.46
CA PRO A 78 0.94 -31.18 -8.35
C PRO A 78 -0.32 -30.92 -7.53
N ALA A 79 -0.89 -31.95 -6.91
CA ALA A 79 -2.14 -31.83 -6.15
C ALA A 79 -2.02 -30.89 -4.94
N ASP A 80 -0.83 -30.84 -4.33
CA ASP A 80 -0.45 -30.02 -3.18
C ASP A 80 -0.02 -28.59 -3.53
N THR A 81 -0.21 -28.16 -4.79
CA THR A 81 0.11 -26.80 -5.21
C THR A 81 -0.83 -25.79 -4.57
N LEU A 82 -0.26 -24.81 -3.86
CA LEU A 82 -0.98 -23.63 -3.36
C LEU A 82 -1.05 -22.53 -4.41
N TYR A 83 -2.26 -22.03 -4.67
CA TYR A 83 -2.50 -20.92 -5.56
C TYR A 83 -2.71 -19.65 -4.75
N VAL A 84 -1.87 -18.64 -4.98
CA VAL A 84 -1.93 -17.35 -4.28
C VAL A 84 -2.32 -16.27 -5.26
N PHE A 85 -3.43 -15.62 -5.02
CA PHE A 85 -3.84 -14.42 -5.74
C PHE A 85 -3.27 -13.21 -5.01
N CYS A 86 -2.31 -12.54 -5.62
CA CYS A 86 -1.57 -11.45 -5.00
C CYS A 86 -2.40 -10.16 -4.80
N ASP A 87 -3.66 -10.14 -5.25
CA ASP A 87 -4.57 -9.01 -5.10
C ASP A 87 -6.03 -9.50 -5.20
N GLN A 88 -6.95 -8.96 -4.40
CA GLN A 88 -8.39 -9.21 -4.49
C GLN A 88 -8.99 -8.76 -5.83
N ALA A 89 -8.37 -7.81 -6.53
CA ALA A 89 -8.80 -7.40 -7.88
C ALA A 89 -8.62 -8.50 -8.95
N LEU A 90 -7.86 -9.57 -8.65
CA LEU A 90 -7.78 -10.79 -9.44
C LEU A 90 -9.00 -11.71 -9.23
N GLY A 91 -9.99 -11.27 -8.49
CA GLY A 91 -11.21 -11.99 -8.14
C GLY A 91 -11.84 -12.78 -9.30
N PRO A 92 -11.96 -12.25 -10.54
CA PRO A 92 -12.54 -12.99 -11.67
C PRO A 92 -11.86 -14.32 -11.99
N TRP A 93 -10.63 -14.55 -11.52
CA TRP A 93 -9.91 -15.81 -11.75
C TRP A 93 -10.08 -16.80 -10.60
N VAL A 94 -10.40 -16.34 -9.38
CA VAL A 94 -10.55 -17.18 -8.17
C VAL A 94 -11.48 -18.37 -8.36
N PRO A 95 -12.65 -18.26 -9.06
CA PRO A 95 -13.52 -19.42 -9.29
C PRO A 95 -12.85 -20.60 -10.01
N ARG A 96 -11.73 -20.35 -10.74
CA ARG A 96 -10.97 -21.40 -11.44
C ARG A 96 -10.14 -22.25 -10.48
N ALA A 97 -9.71 -21.65 -9.36
CA ALA A 97 -8.95 -22.30 -8.31
C ALA A 97 -9.82 -22.77 -7.11
N ALA A 98 -11.14 -22.54 -7.12
CA ALA A 98 -12.03 -22.75 -5.97
C ALA A 98 -12.03 -24.20 -5.40
N ARG A 99 -11.59 -25.20 -6.18
CA ARG A 99 -11.46 -26.60 -5.78
C ARG A 99 -10.01 -27.03 -5.45
N ARG A 100 -9.10 -26.10 -5.40
CA ARG A 100 -7.69 -26.32 -5.11
C ARG A 100 -7.29 -25.43 -3.94
N PRO A 101 -6.27 -25.78 -3.15
CA PRO A 101 -5.75 -24.93 -2.10
C PRO A 101 -5.42 -23.53 -2.64
N HIS A 102 -6.01 -22.49 -2.05
CA HIS A 102 -5.78 -21.12 -2.52
C HIS A 102 -5.94 -20.07 -1.42
N VAL A 103 -5.23 -18.96 -1.60
CA VAL A 103 -5.25 -17.78 -0.76
C VAL A 103 -5.46 -16.52 -1.64
N VAL A 104 -6.18 -15.54 -1.14
CA VAL A 104 -6.36 -14.24 -1.79
C VAL A 104 -5.81 -13.16 -0.87
N HIS A 105 -4.81 -12.40 -1.33
CA HIS A 105 -4.36 -11.20 -0.66
C HIS A 105 -5.32 -10.04 -0.93
N CYS A 106 -5.59 -9.24 0.10
CA CYS A 106 -6.47 -8.08 0.05
C CYS A 106 -5.71 -6.85 0.58
N HIS A 107 -5.30 -5.97 -0.33
CA HIS A 107 -4.52 -4.77 0.03
C HIS A 107 -5.41 -3.62 0.49
N ASP A 108 -6.50 -3.37 -0.23
CA ASP A 108 -7.53 -2.40 0.14
C ASP A 108 -8.85 -2.72 -0.59
N LEU A 109 -9.92 -2.06 -0.19
CA LEU A 109 -11.20 -2.13 -0.89
C LEU A 109 -11.66 -0.75 -1.37
N LEU A 110 -10.75 0.21 -1.53
CA LEU A 110 -11.08 1.59 -1.89
C LEU A 110 -11.86 1.69 -3.21
N ALA A 111 -11.46 0.92 -4.23
CA ALA A 111 -12.17 0.89 -5.51
C ALA A 111 -13.58 0.30 -5.39
N LEU A 112 -13.76 -0.75 -4.57
CA LEU A 112 -15.07 -1.34 -4.31
C LEU A 112 -15.95 -0.38 -3.49
N ARG A 113 -15.43 0.22 -2.44
CA ARG A 113 -16.12 1.20 -1.60
C ARG A 113 -16.58 2.41 -2.42
N SER A 114 -15.70 2.95 -3.29
CA SER A 114 -16.05 4.00 -4.25
C SER A 114 -17.20 3.56 -5.16
N ALA A 115 -17.17 2.32 -5.66
CA ALA A 115 -18.22 1.79 -6.53
C ALA A 115 -19.56 1.56 -5.81
N LEU A 116 -19.53 1.33 -4.50
CA LEU A 116 -20.71 1.22 -3.64
C LEU A 116 -21.26 2.59 -3.18
N GLY A 117 -20.53 3.68 -3.42
CA GLY A 117 -20.91 5.04 -3.02
C GLY A 117 -20.51 5.40 -1.59
N ASP A 118 -19.69 4.59 -0.94
CA ASP A 118 -19.20 4.81 0.43
C ASP A 118 -18.10 5.89 0.50
N ILE A 119 -17.47 6.20 -0.63
CA ILE A 119 -16.40 7.22 -0.72
C ILE A 119 -16.86 8.35 -1.66
N PRO A 120 -17.45 9.42 -1.11
CA PRO A 120 -17.95 10.53 -1.92
C PRO A 120 -16.84 11.34 -2.62
N GLU A 121 -15.62 11.31 -2.08
CA GLU A 121 -14.45 11.97 -2.67
C GLU A 121 -14.02 11.36 -4.01
N ASN A 122 -14.40 10.10 -4.27
CA ASN A 122 -14.02 9.36 -5.48
C ASN A 122 -15.21 8.62 -6.12
N PRO A 123 -16.15 9.35 -6.75
CA PRO A 123 -17.31 8.73 -7.37
C PRO A 123 -16.93 7.84 -8.55
N THR A 124 -17.46 6.63 -8.60
CA THR A 124 -17.17 5.65 -9.64
C THR A 124 -18.21 5.68 -10.76
N SER A 125 -17.75 5.65 -12.01
CA SER A 125 -18.61 5.56 -13.20
C SER A 125 -19.43 4.27 -13.21
N TRP A 126 -20.51 4.24 -13.99
CA TRP A 126 -21.38 3.05 -14.11
C TRP A 126 -20.57 1.80 -14.55
N THR A 127 -19.71 1.94 -15.56
CA THR A 127 -18.86 0.81 -16.02
C THR A 127 -17.90 0.34 -14.93
N GLY A 128 -17.37 1.27 -14.13
CA GLY A 128 -16.53 0.95 -12.99
C GLY A 128 -17.30 0.18 -11.91
N ARG A 129 -18.57 0.56 -11.64
CA ARG A 129 -19.44 -0.16 -10.69
C ARG A 129 -19.71 -1.60 -11.16
N VAL A 130 -19.99 -1.79 -12.44
CA VAL A 130 -20.18 -3.14 -13.02
C VAL A 130 -18.89 -3.96 -12.88
N TYR A 131 -17.74 -3.35 -13.17
CA TYR A 131 -16.44 -4.02 -13.05
C TYR A 131 -16.11 -4.41 -11.61
N GLN A 132 -16.37 -3.54 -10.63
CA GLN A 132 -16.16 -3.86 -9.21
C GLN A 132 -17.12 -4.96 -8.71
N ARG A 133 -18.36 -4.98 -9.20
CA ARG A 133 -19.29 -6.10 -8.94
C ARG A 133 -18.76 -7.43 -9.49
N TYR A 134 -18.18 -7.42 -10.66
CA TYR A 134 -17.57 -8.61 -11.29
C TYR A 134 -16.36 -9.11 -10.49
N ILE A 135 -15.47 -8.21 -10.06
CA ILE A 135 -14.35 -8.54 -9.17
C ILE A 135 -14.85 -9.14 -7.86
N ARG A 136 -15.80 -8.46 -7.19
CA ARG A 136 -16.39 -8.91 -5.94
C ARG A 136 -17.04 -10.28 -6.06
N ALA A 137 -17.84 -10.50 -7.09
CA ALA A 137 -18.47 -11.80 -7.34
C ALA A 137 -17.45 -12.91 -7.49
N GLY A 138 -16.31 -12.63 -8.12
CA GLY A 138 -15.23 -13.59 -8.31
C GLY A 138 -14.49 -13.91 -7.02
N PHE A 139 -13.99 -12.91 -6.28
CA PHE A 139 -13.21 -13.18 -5.07
C PHE A 139 -14.04 -13.81 -3.94
N ARG A 140 -15.37 -13.65 -3.93
CA ARG A 140 -16.26 -14.35 -2.99
C ARG A 140 -16.23 -15.88 -3.08
N HIS A 141 -15.62 -16.44 -4.11
CA HIS A 141 -15.31 -17.86 -4.19
C HIS A 141 -14.00 -18.25 -3.48
N GLY A 142 -13.27 -17.26 -2.95
CA GLY A 142 -12.10 -17.51 -2.13
C GLY A 142 -12.46 -18.09 -0.77
N ARG A 143 -11.57 -18.92 -0.22
CA ARG A 143 -11.76 -19.61 1.06
C ARG A 143 -10.81 -19.12 2.14
N HIS A 144 -9.69 -18.55 1.76
CA HIS A 144 -8.69 -18.00 2.67
C HIS A 144 -8.23 -16.64 2.18
N PHE A 145 -8.21 -15.65 3.08
CA PHE A 145 -7.84 -14.29 2.76
C PHE A 145 -6.79 -13.78 3.74
N ILE A 146 -5.85 -12.98 3.23
CA ILE A 146 -4.85 -12.27 4.03
C ILE A 146 -4.94 -10.80 3.67
N SER A 147 -5.20 -9.96 4.67
CA SER A 147 -5.30 -8.51 4.51
C SER A 147 -4.08 -7.80 5.11
N ASP A 148 -3.67 -6.67 4.52
CA ASP A 148 -2.49 -5.90 4.94
C ASP A 148 -2.69 -5.13 6.26
N SER A 149 -3.94 -5.02 6.72
CA SER A 149 -4.32 -4.33 7.96
C SER A 149 -5.64 -4.89 8.50
N GLU A 150 -5.92 -4.66 9.77
CA GLU A 150 -7.24 -4.99 10.36
C GLU A 150 -8.33 -4.12 9.72
N ARG A 151 -8.01 -2.91 9.29
CA ARG A 151 -8.92 -2.06 8.53
C ARG A 151 -9.32 -2.73 7.22
N SER A 152 -8.37 -3.16 6.39
CA SER A 152 -8.63 -3.86 5.12
C SER A 152 -9.40 -5.15 5.35
N ARG A 153 -9.09 -5.89 6.42
CA ARG A 153 -9.83 -7.10 6.82
C ARG A 153 -11.28 -6.79 7.19
N SER A 154 -11.53 -5.77 8.01
CA SER A 154 -12.88 -5.34 8.39
C SER A 154 -13.69 -4.90 7.16
N GLU A 155 -13.07 -4.17 6.23
CA GLU A 155 -13.68 -3.78 4.97
C GLU A 155 -13.99 -4.97 4.06
N LEU A 156 -13.12 -5.98 4.06
CA LEU A 156 -13.34 -7.24 3.34
C LEU A 156 -14.60 -7.96 3.84
N HIS A 157 -14.87 -7.95 5.16
CA HIS A 157 -16.10 -8.49 5.73
C HIS A 157 -17.30 -7.63 5.35
N THR A 158 -17.23 -6.33 5.58
CA THR A 158 -18.36 -5.39 5.43
C THR A 158 -18.75 -5.20 3.97
N PHE A 159 -17.79 -4.86 3.11
CA PHE A 159 -18.03 -4.52 1.71
C PHE A 159 -17.78 -5.70 0.77
N GLY A 160 -16.79 -6.53 1.07
CA GLY A 160 -16.50 -7.75 0.32
C GLY A 160 -17.57 -8.81 0.50
N GLY A 161 -18.13 -8.93 1.70
CA GLY A 161 -19.09 -9.97 2.08
C GLY A 161 -18.40 -11.32 2.31
N ILE A 162 -17.19 -11.31 2.86
CA ILE A 162 -16.40 -12.49 3.23
C ILE A 162 -16.62 -12.78 4.72
N PRO A 163 -16.93 -14.03 5.12
CA PRO A 163 -17.02 -14.42 6.54
C PRO A 163 -15.72 -14.18 7.30
N ALA A 164 -15.81 -13.71 8.54
CA ALA A 164 -14.64 -13.37 9.37
C ALA A 164 -13.68 -14.55 9.61
N GLY A 165 -14.19 -15.76 9.72
CA GLY A 165 -13.39 -16.97 9.93
C GLY A 165 -12.52 -17.37 8.74
N LEU A 166 -12.69 -16.73 7.58
CA LEU A 166 -11.90 -17.02 6.37
C LEU A 166 -10.78 -15.99 6.15
N SER A 167 -10.53 -15.07 7.07
CA SER A 167 -9.58 -13.98 6.85
C SER A 167 -8.71 -13.72 8.06
N GLU A 168 -7.45 -13.35 7.79
CA GLU A 168 -6.50 -12.87 8.79
C GLU A 168 -5.87 -11.55 8.33
N ALA A 169 -5.47 -10.71 9.28
CA ALA A 169 -4.67 -9.53 9.00
C ALA A 169 -3.20 -9.81 9.31
N VAL A 170 -2.34 -9.48 8.37
CA VAL A 170 -0.89 -9.53 8.52
C VAL A 170 -0.33 -8.20 8.08
N LEU A 171 0.03 -7.36 9.03
CA LEU A 171 0.63 -6.06 8.75
C LEU A 171 1.90 -6.23 7.93
N LEU A 172 2.07 -5.40 6.91
CA LEU A 172 3.22 -5.48 6.02
C LEU A 172 4.52 -5.08 6.74
N GLY A 173 5.62 -5.65 6.29
CA GLY A 173 6.97 -5.21 6.68
C GLY A 173 7.48 -4.07 5.81
N LEU A 174 8.65 -3.55 6.15
CA LEU A 174 9.36 -2.61 5.29
C LEU A 174 9.69 -3.28 3.94
N ASN A 175 9.41 -2.56 2.87
CA ASN A 175 9.67 -2.99 1.48
C ASN A 175 11.12 -2.75 1.03
N HIS A 176 11.91 -2.07 1.85
CA HIS A 176 13.33 -1.79 1.66
C HIS A 176 13.97 -1.60 3.05
N PRO A 177 15.25 -1.93 3.26
CA PRO A 177 15.92 -1.79 4.56
C PRO A 177 16.23 -0.31 4.88
N PHE A 178 15.20 0.51 5.04
CA PHE A 178 15.31 1.90 5.46
C PHE A 178 15.95 2.01 6.84
N GLN A 179 16.89 2.95 6.99
CA GLN A 179 17.57 3.23 8.24
C GLN A 179 17.90 4.73 8.37
N PRO A 180 18.10 5.25 9.57
CA PRO A 180 18.43 6.64 9.76
C PRO A 180 19.85 6.93 9.25
N LEU A 181 19.99 7.98 8.45
CA LEU A 181 21.29 8.49 8.01
C LEU A 181 21.74 9.65 8.88
N VAL A 182 23.02 9.74 9.13
CA VAL A 182 23.63 10.95 9.73
C VAL A 182 23.32 12.14 8.84
N PRO A 183 22.92 13.32 9.38
CA PRO A 183 22.48 14.47 8.58
C PRO A 183 23.45 14.90 7.46
N ALA A 184 24.76 14.84 7.71
CA ALA A 184 25.76 15.16 6.71
C ALA A 184 25.74 14.14 5.55
N VAL A 185 25.56 12.86 5.82
CA VAL A 185 25.47 11.78 4.81
C VAL A 185 24.20 11.94 3.98
N ALA A 186 23.06 12.21 4.63
CA ALA A 186 21.80 12.44 3.92
C ALA A 186 21.90 13.63 2.96
N ARG A 187 22.42 14.78 3.42
CA ARG A 187 22.66 15.95 2.58
C ARG A 187 23.62 15.69 1.43
N ALA A 188 24.75 15.03 1.70
CA ALA A 188 25.71 14.71 0.65
C ALA A 188 25.10 13.81 -0.45
N ARG A 189 24.27 12.82 -0.05
CA ARG A 189 23.56 11.91 -0.98
C ARG A 189 22.55 12.68 -1.83
N LEU A 190 21.77 13.59 -1.22
CA LEU A 190 20.83 14.45 -1.93
C LEU A 190 21.53 15.37 -2.91
N ALA A 191 22.57 16.07 -2.47
CA ALA A 191 23.37 16.98 -3.31
C ALA A 191 24.01 16.25 -4.50
N ALA A 192 24.56 15.06 -4.29
CA ALA A 192 25.12 14.23 -5.37
C ALA A 192 24.10 13.82 -6.43
N ALA A 193 22.82 13.77 -6.07
CA ALA A 193 21.71 13.51 -6.98
C ALA A 193 21.09 14.79 -7.58
N GLY A 194 21.67 15.97 -7.31
CA GLY A 194 21.13 17.27 -7.76
C GLY A 194 19.85 17.69 -7.03
N LEU A 195 19.56 17.10 -5.88
CA LEU A 195 18.43 17.46 -5.03
C LEU A 195 18.85 18.54 -4.02
N PRO A 196 17.89 19.35 -3.53
CA PRO A 196 18.17 20.33 -2.49
C PRO A 196 18.74 19.65 -1.22
N ALA A 197 19.65 20.35 -0.53
CA ALA A 197 20.31 19.85 0.66
C ALA A 197 20.49 20.95 1.73
N ASP A 198 19.46 21.79 1.88
CA ASP A 198 19.40 22.87 2.88
C ASP A 198 19.59 22.29 4.30
N GLU A 199 20.38 22.99 5.13
CA GLU A 199 20.67 22.53 6.50
C GLU A 199 19.44 22.51 7.42
N ARG A 200 18.46 23.37 7.15
CA ARG A 200 17.21 23.44 7.94
C ARG A 200 16.30 22.20 7.73
N GLY A 201 16.51 21.44 6.66
CA GLY A 201 15.64 20.33 6.28
C GLY A 201 14.35 20.80 5.60
N CYS A 202 13.34 19.95 5.60
CA CYS A 202 12.06 20.18 4.92
C CYS A 202 10.89 19.56 5.67
N LEU A 203 9.68 19.99 5.32
CA LEU A 203 8.47 19.17 5.47
C LEU A 203 8.40 18.24 4.27
N LEU A 204 8.14 16.96 4.49
CA LEU A 204 8.14 15.95 3.43
C LEU A 204 6.74 15.36 3.23
N HIS A 205 6.34 15.17 1.98
CA HIS A 205 5.21 14.33 1.63
C HIS A 205 5.64 13.28 0.59
N VAL A 206 5.24 12.02 0.80
CA VAL A 206 5.49 10.92 -0.13
C VAL A 206 4.17 10.30 -0.55
N GLY A 207 3.82 10.43 -1.84
CA GLY A 207 2.57 9.91 -2.36
C GLY A 207 2.54 9.88 -3.88
N GLY A 208 1.91 8.83 -4.47
CA GLY A 208 1.87 8.60 -5.91
C GLY A 208 0.83 9.44 -6.68
N GLY A 209 0.27 10.51 -6.10
CA GLY A 209 -0.74 11.36 -6.74
C GLY A 209 -2.16 10.81 -6.68
N GLN A 210 -2.39 9.66 -6.01
CA GLN A 210 -3.73 9.13 -5.81
C GLN A 210 -4.54 10.08 -4.92
N TRP A 211 -5.85 10.20 -5.19
CA TRP A 211 -6.76 11.09 -4.48
C TRP A 211 -6.72 10.88 -2.96
N TYR A 212 -6.62 9.63 -2.50
CA TYR A 212 -6.63 9.29 -1.09
C TYR A 212 -5.36 9.68 -0.33
N LYS A 213 -4.24 9.92 -1.03
CA LYS A 213 -3.01 10.48 -0.43
C LYS A 213 -3.16 11.96 -0.05
N ASN A 214 -4.27 12.59 -0.47
CA ASN A 214 -4.64 13.95 -0.11
C ASN A 214 -3.58 15.03 -0.45
N PRO A 215 -2.98 15.05 -1.64
CA PRO A 215 -1.94 16.03 -1.97
C PRO A 215 -2.44 17.48 -1.88
N VAL A 216 -3.71 17.74 -2.19
CA VAL A 216 -4.33 19.05 -2.03
C VAL A 216 -4.39 19.44 -0.55
N GLY A 217 -4.80 18.55 0.33
CA GLY A 217 -4.80 18.78 1.78
C GLY A 217 -3.40 19.06 2.33
N VAL A 218 -2.37 18.35 1.84
CA VAL A 218 -0.97 18.61 2.21
C VAL A 218 -0.55 20.03 1.87
N VAL A 219 -0.84 20.50 0.66
CA VAL A 219 -0.52 21.88 0.24
C VAL A 219 -1.31 22.91 1.05
N ARG A 220 -2.58 22.64 1.38
CA ARG A 220 -3.39 23.52 2.25
C ARG A 220 -2.84 23.60 3.67
N LEU A 221 -2.42 22.47 4.26
CA LEU A 221 -1.71 22.43 5.55
C LEU A 221 -0.43 23.28 5.50
N TYR A 222 0.36 23.10 4.45
CA TYR A 222 1.59 23.84 4.24
C TYR A 222 1.33 25.35 4.10
N ALA A 223 0.34 25.75 3.30
CA ALA A 223 -0.01 27.17 3.11
C ALA A 223 -0.40 27.83 4.43
N ALA A 224 -1.20 27.15 5.25
CA ALA A 224 -1.59 27.65 6.57
C ALA A 224 -0.38 27.74 7.52
N TYR A 225 0.49 26.74 7.54
CA TYR A 225 1.74 26.74 8.32
C TYR A 225 2.66 27.88 7.89
N ALA A 226 2.91 28.02 6.58
CA ALA A 226 3.80 29.05 6.05
C ALA A 226 3.28 30.46 6.35
N SER A 227 1.97 30.69 6.17
CA SER A 227 1.34 31.98 6.51
C SER A 227 1.46 32.31 8.00
N ALA A 228 1.20 31.34 8.88
CA ALA A 228 1.33 31.55 10.32
C ALA A 228 2.78 31.82 10.75
N THR A 229 3.75 31.13 10.16
CA THR A 229 5.18 31.32 10.44
C THR A 229 5.64 32.70 10.01
N LEU A 230 5.25 33.16 8.81
CA LEU A 230 5.58 34.48 8.31
C LEU A 230 4.94 35.58 9.18
N ALA A 231 3.67 35.41 9.57
CA ALA A 231 2.99 36.35 10.45
C ALA A 231 3.68 36.51 11.82
N ALA A 232 4.35 35.45 12.30
CA ALA A 232 5.17 35.46 13.51
C ALA A 232 6.60 35.97 13.26
N GLY A 233 6.94 36.46 12.05
CA GLY A 233 8.27 36.96 11.71
C GLY A 233 9.32 35.85 11.47
N GLY A 234 8.89 34.60 11.34
CA GLY A 234 9.75 33.46 11.05
C GLY A 234 9.88 33.16 9.57
N GLU A 235 10.74 32.20 9.22
CA GLU A 235 10.93 31.70 7.87
C GLU A 235 10.41 30.24 7.79
N PRO A 236 9.39 29.93 6.95
CA PRO A 236 8.85 28.59 6.86
C PRO A 236 9.87 27.63 6.21
N LEU A 237 9.88 26.36 6.68
CA LEU A 237 10.58 25.29 6.00
C LEU A 237 9.94 25.02 4.63
N PRO A 238 10.73 24.59 3.62
CA PRO A 238 10.17 24.17 2.34
C PRO A 238 9.33 22.90 2.47
N LEU A 239 8.33 22.74 1.62
CA LEU A 239 7.59 21.51 1.44
C LEU A 239 8.15 20.74 0.23
N TRP A 240 8.62 19.52 0.45
CA TRP A 240 9.06 18.62 -0.62
C TRP A 240 8.05 17.52 -0.81
N MET A 241 7.55 17.41 -2.03
CA MET A 241 6.52 16.42 -2.42
C MET A 241 7.13 15.40 -3.37
N VAL A 242 7.26 14.17 -2.93
CA VAL A 242 7.59 13.03 -3.79
C VAL A 242 6.28 12.54 -4.42
N SER A 243 5.88 13.19 -5.50
CA SER A 243 4.59 12.97 -6.18
C SER A 243 4.66 13.42 -7.65
N PRO A 244 3.69 13.02 -8.50
CA PRO A 244 3.56 13.56 -9.85
C PRO A 244 3.47 15.10 -9.88
N PRO A 245 3.76 15.73 -11.02
CA PRO A 245 3.54 17.16 -11.21
C PRO A 245 2.10 17.55 -10.87
N PRO A 246 1.87 18.81 -10.44
CA PRO A 246 0.55 19.25 -10.04
C PRO A 246 -0.46 19.23 -11.22
N ASP A 247 -1.62 18.65 -10.97
CA ASP A 247 -2.81 18.80 -11.79
C ASP A 247 -3.50 20.14 -11.52
N ALA A 248 -4.62 20.41 -12.19
CA ALA A 248 -5.35 21.67 -12.03
C ALA A 248 -5.84 21.92 -10.59
N ARG A 249 -6.23 20.85 -9.84
CA ARG A 249 -6.69 20.97 -8.45
C ARG A 249 -5.53 21.30 -7.51
N LEU A 250 -4.42 20.62 -7.69
CA LEU A 250 -3.23 20.85 -6.90
C LEU A 250 -2.60 22.22 -7.21
N SER A 251 -2.63 22.65 -8.49
CA SER A 251 -2.20 23.99 -8.91
C SER A 251 -3.03 25.10 -8.25
N ALA A 252 -4.36 24.90 -8.15
CA ALA A 252 -5.22 25.84 -7.43
C ALA A 252 -4.93 25.90 -5.92
N ALA A 253 -4.51 24.79 -5.31
CA ALA A 253 -4.07 24.80 -3.92
C ALA A 253 -2.71 25.50 -3.74
N LEU A 254 -1.77 25.31 -4.67
CA LEU A 254 -0.47 25.98 -4.67
C LEU A 254 -0.59 27.50 -4.76
N ALA A 255 -1.60 28.03 -5.46
CA ALA A 255 -1.85 29.48 -5.52
C ALA A 255 -2.19 30.09 -4.15
N CYS A 256 -2.48 29.31 -3.12
CA CYS A 256 -2.72 29.77 -1.75
C CYS A 256 -1.45 29.77 -0.89
N VAL A 257 -0.35 29.26 -1.38
CA VAL A 257 0.95 29.30 -0.69
C VAL A 257 1.50 30.72 -0.75
N PRO A 258 1.93 31.32 0.38
CA PRO A 258 2.55 32.63 0.38
C PRO A 258 3.78 32.68 -0.54
N SER A 259 4.09 33.85 -1.12
CA SER A 259 5.24 33.99 -2.03
C SER A 259 6.60 33.65 -1.42
N ALA A 260 6.75 33.69 -0.10
CA ALA A 260 7.92 33.25 0.62
C ALA A 260 7.89 31.75 0.98
N GLY A 261 6.83 31.03 0.63
CA GLY A 261 6.75 29.58 0.77
C GLY A 261 7.37 28.88 -0.43
N ASP A 262 8.04 27.76 -0.21
CA ASP A 262 8.71 26.97 -1.25
C ASP A 262 8.10 25.55 -1.29
N VAL A 263 7.55 25.14 -2.45
CA VAL A 263 7.01 23.80 -2.69
C VAL A 263 7.71 23.17 -3.89
N ARG A 264 8.34 22.03 -3.68
CA ARG A 264 9.10 21.33 -4.72
C ARG A 264 8.56 19.93 -4.95
N PHE A 265 8.57 19.50 -6.22
CA PHE A 265 8.08 18.19 -6.65
C PHE A 265 9.21 17.32 -7.17
N PHE A 266 9.24 16.05 -6.73
CA PHE A 266 10.23 15.06 -7.14
C PHE A 266 9.52 13.80 -7.60
N GLN A 267 10.09 13.12 -8.60
CA GLN A 267 9.52 11.87 -9.15
C GLN A 267 10.60 10.82 -9.38
N GLY A 268 10.20 9.56 -9.36
CA GLY A 268 11.05 8.45 -9.78
C GLY A 268 12.27 8.27 -8.91
N LEU A 269 12.23 8.69 -7.65
CA LEU A 269 13.36 8.55 -6.73
C LEU A 269 13.60 7.08 -6.41
N ARG A 270 14.86 6.71 -6.39
CA ARG A 270 15.32 5.39 -5.93
C ARG A 270 15.17 5.29 -4.40
N PRO A 271 15.05 4.06 -3.85
CA PRO A 271 14.91 3.86 -2.39
C PRO A 271 16.02 4.53 -1.56
N ASP A 272 17.25 4.53 -2.02
CA ASP A 272 18.40 5.18 -1.34
C ASP A 272 18.24 6.71 -1.23
N LEU A 273 17.61 7.35 -2.21
CA LEU A 273 17.28 8.79 -2.17
C LEU A 273 16.06 9.06 -1.29
N LEU A 274 15.07 8.17 -1.27
CA LEU A 274 13.95 8.27 -0.33
C LEU A 274 14.45 8.16 1.12
N GLU A 275 15.35 7.23 1.41
CA GLU A 275 16.01 7.10 2.72
C GLU A 275 16.70 8.41 3.14
N ALA A 276 17.44 9.04 2.21
CA ALA A 276 18.08 10.32 2.47
C ALA A 276 17.07 11.44 2.70
N LEU A 277 15.95 11.47 1.94
CA LEU A 277 14.88 12.46 2.13
C LEU A 277 14.18 12.29 3.49
N TYR A 278 13.80 11.08 3.86
CA TYR A 278 13.20 10.81 5.18
C TYR A 278 14.16 11.21 6.31
N SER A 279 15.46 10.86 6.20
CA SER A 279 16.46 11.20 7.21
C SER A 279 16.76 12.70 7.28
N HIS A 280 16.51 13.45 6.20
CA HIS A 280 16.70 14.90 6.10
C HIS A 280 15.46 15.69 6.54
N ALA A 281 14.27 15.10 6.44
CA ALA A 281 13.02 15.76 6.75
C ALA A 281 12.86 16.04 8.26
N GLN A 282 12.34 17.22 8.58
CA GLN A 282 11.97 17.59 9.96
C GLN A 282 10.63 16.96 10.37
N LEU A 283 9.75 16.70 9.40
CA LEU A 283 8.43 16.11 9.63
C LEU A 283 7.88 15.53 8.32
N LEU A 284 7.38 14.31 8.38
CA LEU A 284 6.58 13.71 7.31
C LEU A 284 5.12 14.15 7.46
N LEU A 285 4.55 14.76 6.44
CA LEU A 285 3.12 15.09 6.32
C LEU A 285 2.42 14.01 5.50
N PHE A 286 1.64 13.16 6.14
CA PHE A 286 0.93 12.07 5.50
C PHE A 286 -0.55 12.02 5.89
N PRO A 287 -1.33 13.13 5.68
CA PRO A 287 -2.73 13.22 6.07
C PRO A 287 -3.65 12.53 5.06
N SER A 288 -3.38 11.25 4.78
CA SER A 288 -4.16 10.46 3.83
C SER A 288 -5.62 10.32 4.26
N LEU A 289 -6.53 10.33 3.28
CA LEU A 289 -7.97 10.14 3.50
C LEU A 289 -8.32 8.66 3.70
N ALA A 290 -7.52 7.79 3.10
CA ALA A 290 -7.66 6.34 3.21
C ALA A 290 -6.35 5.66 2.79
N GLU A 291 -6.11 4.44 3.26
CA GLU A 291 -4.96 3.60 2.90
C GLU A 291 -5.34 2.12 3.01
N GLY A 292 -4.56 1.26 2.36
CA GLY A 292 -4.54 -0.17 2.66
C GLY A 292 -3.63 -0.47 3.86
N PHE A 293 -2.44 0.19 3.90
CA PHE A 293 -1.44 0.03 4.96
C PHE A 293 -0.84 1.38 5.38
N GLY A 294 -0.10 2.06 4.50
CA GLY A 294 0.55 3.34 4.80
C GLY A 294 2.07 3.24 4.94
N TRP A 295 2.74 2.61 3.98
CA TRP A 295 4.21 2.47 3.98
C TRP A 295 4.99 3.75 4.28
N PRO A 296 4.65 4.94 3.77
CA PRO A 296 5.40 6.15 4.08
C PRO A 296 5.50 6.47 5.58
N ILE A 297 4.50 6.08 6.37
CA ILE A 297 4.54 6.22 7.84
C ILE A 297 5.66 5.34 8.41
N LEU A 298 5.68 4.08 7.99
CA LEU A 298 6.67 3.11 8.45
C LEU A 298 8.09 3.45 7.97
N GLU A 299 8.24 3.86 6.72
CA GLU A 299 9.50 4.29 6.10
C GLU A 299 10.07 5.53 6.81
N GLY A 300 9.20 6.53 7.08
CA GLY A 300 9.59 7.72 7.83
C GLY A 300 10.08 7.37 9.23
N MET A 301 9.35 6.55 9.97
CA MET A 301 9.74 6.08 11.31
C MET A 301 11.07 5.30 11.28
N ALA A 302 11.27 4.43 10.28
CA ALA A 302 12.50 3.66 10.12
C ALA A 302 13.72 4.55 9.84
N CYS A 303 13.51 5.75 9.28
CA CYS A 303 14.56 6.77 9.09
C CYS A 303 14.66 7.78 10.24
N GLY A 304 13.89 7.60 11.34
CA GLY A 304 13.86 8.51 12.47
C GLY A 304 13.11 9.83 12.20
N CYS A 305 12.36 9.94 11.11
CA CYS A 305 11.53 11.09 10.78
C CYS A 305 10.24 11.08 11.60
N PRO A 306 9.91 12.17 12.34
CA PRO A 306 8.61 12.32 12.96
C PRO A 306 7.48 12.30 11.91
N VAL A 307 6.32 11.75 12.28
CA VAL A 307 5.19 11.57 11.36
C VAL A 307 3.95 12.28 11.87
N LEU A 308 3.34 13.10 11.01
CA LEU A 308 2.01 13.67 11.18
C LEU A 308 1.07 13.02 10.15
N THR A 309 0.06 12.30 10.62
CA THR A 309 -0.86 11.53 9.77
C THR A 309 -2.31 11.62 10.24
N THR A 310 -3.22 10.94 9.56
CA THR A 310 -4.64 10.88 9.92
C THR A 310 -4.88 9.91 11.07
N GLY A 311 -5.74 10.30 12.03
CA GLY A 311 -6.09 9.50 13.21
C GLY A 311 -7.11 8.39 12.96
N GLU A 312 -7.06 7.74 11.80
CA GLU A 312 -7.91 6.61 11.43
C GLU A 312 -7.06 5.41 10.99
N ALA A 313 -7.58 4.20 11.17
CA ALA A 313 -6.95 2.99 10.65
C ALA A 313 -6.98 2.99 9.10
N PRO A 314 -5.93 2.47 8.45
CA PRO A 314 -4.78 1.74 9.01
C PRO A 314 -3.61 2.63 9.47
N MET A 315 -3.67 3.97 9.30
CA MET A 315 -2.57 4.86 9.70
C MET A 315 -2.25 4.73 11.20
N THR A 316 -3.29 4.52 12.03
CA THR A 316 -3.12 4.28 13.47
C THR A 316 -2.57 2.89 13.78
N GLU A 317 -2.82 1.89 12.95
CA GLU A 317 -2.26 0.54 13.09
C GLU A 317 -0.74 0.56 12.85
N VAL A 318 -0.27 1.37 11.91
CA VAL A 318 1.16 1.53 11.60
C VAL A 318 1.81 2.51 12.57
N GLY A 319 1.23 3.69 12.74
CA GLY A 319 1.78 4.78 13.55
C GLY A 319 1.76 4.52 15.07
N GLY A 320 0.78 3.74 15.54
CA GLY A 320 0.63 3.42 16.97
C GLY A 320 0.47 4.66 17.85
N ASP A 321 1.15 4.66 18.96
CA ASP A 321 1.25 5.77 19.92
C ASP A 321 2.40 6.75 19.62
N VAL A 322 3.11 6.54 18.52
CA VAL A 322 4.32 7.29 18.15
C VAL A 322 4.03 8.40 17.14
N ALA A 323 3.15 8.17 16.18
CA ALA A 323 2.76 9.19 15.22
C ALA A 323 1.90 10.28 15.89
N THR A 324 1.97 11.48 15.35
CA THR A 324 1.03 12.55 15.68
C THR A 324 -0.15 12.50 14.73
N TYR A 325 -1.36 12.74 15.24
CA TYR A 325 -2.58 12.53 14.47
C TYR A 325 -3.38 13.81 14.27
N LEU A 326 -3.90 13.96 13.06
CA LEU A 326 -4.95 14.94 12.70
C LEU A 326 -6.27 14.21 12.49
N PRO A 327 -7.40 14.88 12.71
CA PRO A 327 -8.69 14.39 12.21
C PRO A 327 -8.64 14.19 10.69
N ARG A 328 -9.33 13.16 10.20
CA ARG A 328 -9.50 13.00 8.75
C ARG A 328 -10.20 14.22 8.18
N LEU A 329 -9.71 14.73 7.06
CA LEU A 329 -10.43 15.76 6.32
C LEU A 329 -11.68 15.14 5.69
N ALA A 330 -12.84 15.37 6.32
CA ALA A 330 -14.11 14.84 5.82
C ALA A 330 -14.56 15.54 4.54
N HIS A 331 -15.33 14.83 3.72
CA HIS A 331 -15.95 15.43 2.54
C HIS A 331 -16.88 16.59 2.94
N GLY A 332 -16.70 17.75 2.29
CA GLY A 332 -17.48 18.95 2.61
C GLY A 332 -17.09 19.68 3.90
N ALA A 333 -16.04 19.24 4.59
CA ALA A 333 -15.53 19.95 5.77
C ALA A 333 -14.91 21.33 5.42
N ASP A 334 -14.84 22.19 6.41
CA ASP A 334 -14.08 23.46 6.30
C ASP A 334 -12.57 23.16 6.23
N VAL A 335 -12.05 23.18 5.00
CA VAL A 335 -10.64 22.92 4.72
C VAL A 335 -9.73 23.96 5.38
N ALA A 336 -10.17 25.22 5.51
CA ALA A 336 -9.34 26.27 6.10
C ALA A 336 -9.20 26.07 7.62
N ALA A 337 -10.29 25.73 8.31
CA ALA A 337 -10.27 25.41 9.72
C ALA A 337 -9.40 24.18 10.00
N TRP A 338 -9.55 23.10 9.20
CA TRP A 338 -8.75 21.89 9.30
C TRP A 338 -7.26 22.17 9.07
N ALA A 339 -6.92 22.93 8.03
CA ALA A 339 -5.54 23.31 7.72
C ALA A 339 -4.93 24.19 8.80
N GLY A 340 -5.71 25.12 9.37
CA GLY A 340 -5.27 25.97 10.48
C GLY A 340 -5.00 25.16 11.76
N GLN A 341 -5.81 24.13 12.07
CA GLN A 341 -5.53 23.21 13.15
C GLN A 341 -4.23 22.43 12.91
N GLY A 342 -4.07 21.88 11.71
CA GLY A 342 -2.86 21.13 11.36
C GLY A 342 -1.60 22.02 11.35
N ALA A 343 -1.70 23.27 10.94
CA ALA A 343 -0.58 24.22 10.97
C ALA A 343 -0.07 24.47 12.40
N ARG A 344 -0.97 24.57 13.39
CA ARG A 344 -0.57 24.67 14.81
C ARG A 344 0.18 23.44 15.27
N VAL A 345 -0.31 22.24 14.92
CA VAL A 345 0.36 20.98 15.28
C VAL A 345 1.74 20.88 14.60
N ILE A 346 1.87 21.29 13.35
CA ILE A 346 3.17 21.35 12.65
C ILE A 346 4.13 22.27 13.40
N ALA A 347 3.69 23.50 13.76
CA ALA A 347 4.50 24.47 14.48
C ALA A 347 4.96 23.91 15.85
N GLU A 348 4.06 23.29 16.62
CA GLU A 348 4.38 22.65 17.91
C GLU A 348 5.43 21.55 17.77
N LEU A 349 5.29 20.69 16.74
CA LEU A 349 6.25 19.60 16.48
C LEU A 349 7.64 20.16 16.10
N LEU A 350 7.69 21.20 15.27
CA LEU A 350 8.94 21.83 14.84
C LEU A 350 9.63 22.65 15.94
N GLN A 351 8.88 23.15 16.90
CA GLN A 351 9.42 23.90 18.07
C GLN A 351 10.00 22.98 19.16
N ARG A 352 9.81 21.66 19.07
CA ARG A 352 10.39 20.71 20.02
C ARG A 352 11.91 20.82 20.04
N GLY A 353 12.49 20.91 21.25
CA GLY A 353 13.93 20.96 21.44
C GLY A 353 14.63 19.65 21.00
N PRO A 354 15.97 19.68 20.85
CA PRO A 354 16.75 18.53 20.33
C PRO A 354 16.51 17.22 21.09
N MET A 355 16.39 17.28 22.42
CA MET A 355 16.13 16.10 23.25
C MET A 355 14.77 15.47 22.94
N ALA A 356 13.70 16.27 22.85
CA ALA A 356 12.36 15.78 22.55
C ALA A 356 12.28 15.18 21.14
N ARG A 357 13.00 15.77 20.16
CA ARG A 357 13.11 15.21 18.81
C ARG A 357 13.86 13.88 18.82
N ALA A 358 14.97 13.76 19.56
CA ALA A 358 15.72 12.50 19.68
C ALA A 358 14.86 11.39 20.31
N VAL A 359 14.07 11.71 21.33
CA VAL A 359 13.12 10.77 21.96
C VAL A 359 12.06 10.33 20.95
N ALA A 360 11.47 11.26 20.19
CA ALA A 360 10.47 10.93 19.18
C ALA A 360 11.05 10.07 18.05
N ALA A 361 12.26 10.42 17.56
CA ALA A 361 12.96 9.61 16.55
C ALA A 361 13.24 8.20 17.05
N ARG A 362 13.72 8.04 18.30
CA ARG A 362 13.97 6.72 18.90
C ARG A 362 12.68 5.90 19.00
N ALA A 363 11.60 6.49 19.46
CA ALA A 363 10.30 5.83 19.54
C ALA A 363 9.83 5.37 18.15
N GLY A 364 10.04 6.20 17.10
CA GLY A 364 9.78 5.84 15.71
C GLY A 364 10.56 4.62 15.25
N LEU A 365 11.87 4.60 15.51
CA LEU A 365 12.75 3.47 15.19
C LEU A 365 12.30 2.18 15.90
N ASP A 366 12.00 2.27 17.19
CA ASP A 366 11.54 1.13 17.99
C ASP A 366 10.18 0.60 17.50
N ARG A 367 9.31 1.51 17.04
CA ARG A 367 8.04 1.13 16.40
C ARG A 367 8.29 0.44 15.08
N ALA A 368 9.11 1.00 14.18
CA ALA A 368 9.41 0.45 12.87
C ALA A 368 10.08 -0.94 12.96
N ALA A 369 10.92 -1.16 13.96
CA ALA A 369 11.57 -2.46 14.20
C ALA A 369 10.59 -3.62 14.43
N ARG A 370 9.32 -3.34 14.80
CA ARG A 370 8.28 -4.36 14.96
C ARG A 370 7.72 -4.85 13.62
N PHE A 371 8.03 -4.17 12.52
CA PHE A 371 7.55 -4.49 11.16
C PHE A 371 8.65 -5.18 10.34
N SER A 372 9.11 -6.32 10.85
CA SER A 372 10.14 -7.11 10.17
C SER A 372 9.60 -7.75 8.91
N ALA A 373 10.23 -7.49 7.76
CA ALA A 373 9.88 -8.14 6.51
C ALA A 373 10.02 -9.68 6.59
N ASP A 374 11.09 -10.17 7.23
CA ASP A 374 11.29 -11.62 7.43
C ASP A 374 10.18 -12.25 8.28
N ALA A 375 9.76 -11.59 9.37
CA ALA A 375 8.67 -12.08 10.21
C ALA A 375 7.34 -12.15 9.45
N VAL A 376 7.05 -11.17 8.60
CA VAL A 376 5.85 -11.16 7.73
C VAL A 376 5.89 -12.32 6.75
N ILE A 377 7.02 -12.58 6.11
CA ILE A 377 7.19 -13.70 5.16
C ILE A 377 7.02 -15.05 5.88
N GLU A 378 7.61 -15.22 7.06
CA GLU A 378 7.41 -16.45 7.86
C GLU A 378 5.95 -16.62 8.29
N HIS A 379 5.27 -15.54 8.63
CA HIS A 379 3.84 -15.57 8.95
C HIS A 379 3.02 -16.00 7.72
N TYR A 380 3.26 -15.43 6.53
CA TYR A 380 2.62 -15.90 5.31
C TYR A 380 2.84 -17.39 5.06
N LEU A 381 4.08 -17.86 5.20
CA LEU A 381 4.40 -19.27 5.01
C LEU A 381 3.70 -20.17 6.03
N SER A 382 3.54 -19.72 7.27
CA SER A 382 2.80 -20.47 8.29
C SER A 382 1.31 -20.59 7.94
N LEU A 383 0.70 -19.50 7.48
CA LEU A 383 -0.68 -19.46 7.00
C LEU A 383 -0.87 -20.35 5.77
N TYR A 384 0.06 -20.33 4.84
CA TYR A 384 0.03 -21.15 3.63
C TYR A 384 0.12 -22.66 3.95
N ARG A 385 0.95 -23.06 4.92
CA ARG A 385 1.02 -24.45 5.40
C ARG A 385 -0.33 -24.86 6.02
N ARG A 386 -0.89 -24.02 6.87
CA ARG A 386 -2.21 -24.26 7.49
C ARG A 386 -3.32 -24.42 6.43
N VAL A 387 -3.32 -23.60 5.38
CA VAL A 387 -4.27 -23.72 4.27
C VAL A 387 -4.12 -25.05 3.55
N LEU A 388 -2.89 -25.47 3.29
CA LEU A 388 -2.61 -26.78 2.67
C LEU A 388 -3.10 -27.94 3.54
N GLU A 389 -2.89 -27.87 4.85
CA GLU A 389 -3.35 -28.88 5.81
C GLU A 389 -4.89 -28.96 5.86
N LEU A 390 -5.58 -27.83 5.90
CA LEU A 390 -7.05 -27.77 5.92
C LEU A 390 -7.70 -28.27 4.63
N GLU A 391 -7.01 -28.12 3.50
CA GLU A 391 -7.52 -28.48 2.17
C GLU A 391 -7.06 -29.86 1.70
N GLN A 392 -6.16 -30.53 2.42
CA GLN A 392 -5.86 -31.95 2.16
C GLN A 392 -7.05 -32.78 2.59
N PRO A 393 -7.63 -33.65 1.74
CA PRO A 393 -8.60 -34.63 2.20
C PRO A 393 -7.93 -35.50 3.25
N ALA A 394 -8.63 -35.80 4.35
CA ALA A 394 -8.15 -36.64 5.42
C ALA A 394 -7.85 -38.08 4.86
N VAL A 395 -6.64 -38.27 4.36
CA VAL A 395 -6.15 -39.54 3.81
C VAL A 395 -5.84 -40.54 4.95
N HIS A 396 -5.75 -40.05 6.21
CA HIS A 396 -5.31 -40.89 7.35
C HIS A 396 -6.44 -41.59 8.14
N ALA A 397 -7.72 -41.42 7.77
CA ALA A 397 -8.80 -42.07 8.50
C ALA A 397 -9.29 -43.41 7.86
N ARG A 398 -8.82 -43.81 6.68
CA ARG A 398 -9.24 -45.04 6.01
C ARG A 398 -8.29 -46.23 6.19
N ASP A 399 -7.02 -46.00 6.45
CA ASP A 399 -6.05 -47.07 6.56
C ASP A 399 -6.02 -47.78 7.93
N VAL A 400 -6.70 -47.23 8.95
CA VAL A 400 -6.79 -47.88 10.28
C VAL A 400 -7.99 -48.80 10.40
N HIS A 401 -9.00 -48.72 9.53
CA HIS A 401 -10.19 -49.55 9.60
C HIS A 401 -10.12 -50.82 8.73
N ASP A 402 -9.22 -50.89 7.75
CA ASP A 402 -9.04 -52.11 6.93
C ASP A 402 -8.05 -53.10 7.53
N SER A 403 -7.18 -52.69 8.46
CA SER A 403 -6.26 -53.57 9.15
C SER A 403 -6.90 -54.39 10.31
N GLN A 404 -8.15 -54.12 10.69
CA GLN A 404 -8.88 -54.83 11.71
C GLN A 404 -9.94 -55.81 11.16
N ARG A 405 -10.00 -56.02 9.85
CA ARG A 405 -10.92 -57.00 9.22
C ARG A 405 -10.22 -58.24 8.63
N VAL A 406 -8.92 -58.37 8.84
CA VAL A 406 -8.16 -59.60 8.49
C VAL A 406 -7.39 -60.03 9.73
N ALA A 407 -8.07 -60.55 10.72
CA ALA A 407 -7.56 -61.44 11.77
C ALA A 407 -8.72 -62.29 12.28
#